data_f584d644c9f6fd2ea8ad255fdf51d95b
#
_entry.id   f584d644c9f6fd2ea8ad255fdf51d95b
#
_cell.length_a   1.000
_cell.length_b   1.000
_cell.length_c   1.000
_cell.angle_alpha   90.00
_cell.angle_beta   90.00
_cell.angle_gamma   90.00
#
_symmetry.space_group_name_H-M   'P 1'
#
loop_
_entity.id
_entity.type
_entity.pdbx_description
1 polymer ?
#
loop_
_entity_poly.entity_id
_entity_poly.type
_entity_poly.pdbx_seq_one_letter_code
_entity_poly.pdbx_strand_id
1 'polypeptide(L)'
;MTRIFVFEYLTGGGIDPQVAGAGSLADLSALIVEGRVMRDALVADLRELDGVEVSYASSRFESAGADTDTVRHVAEPGEPMTRFVARIAREHDYAWIIAPECDGLLLRLYDAVGASRWLGCSKESIRVTSSKSATATCLAARGIVTTPALEPVAATAVDGGKWVVKPDDGAGGLDTYVFDDLGHAVAEYEARAEAGRNPVLQQWIDGEPLSLSLLCGERGATLLSINRQRIGLPDAAAPGRNERVVEFSGVDIDRIDRRGVQGRTLDALAQRVVGALPGLRGFAGIDLVWHRERGPVVIEVNPRLTVAYAGQSRVRKHNLARDLLAVHGVAGFEPDAQPRFRAFGGLS
;
A
#
# COMPACT_ATOMS: atom_id res chain seq x y z
N MET A 1 -10.56 26.72 9.90
CA MET A 1 -9.26 26.14 9.51
C MET A 1 -9.29 24.69 9.91
N THR A 2 -9.06 23.78 8.97
CA THR A 2 -9.14 22.32 9.19
C THR A 2 -7.77 21.81 9.60
N ARG A 3 -7.66 21.22 10.80
CA ARG A 3 -6.39 20.68 11.31
C ARG A 3 -6.25 19.20 10.95
N ILE A 4 -5.18 18.84 10.26
CA ILE A 4 -4.91 17.48 9.78
C ILE A 4 -3.58 16.99 10.33
N PHE A 5 -3.61 15.84 11.03
CA PHE A 5 -2.43 15.14 11.49
C PHE A 5 -2.04 14.06 10.48
N VAL A 6 -0.78 14.06 10.04
CA VAL A 6 -0.21 13.03 9.16
C VAL A 6 0.73 12.13 9.97
N PHE A 7 0.47 10.84 9.93
CA PHE A 7 1.32 9.83 10.54
C PHE A 7 1.77 8.81 9.49
N GLU A 8 3.06 8.64 9.33
CA GLU A 8 3.65 7.53 8.60
C GLU A 8 4.44 6.66 9.59
N TYR A 9 4.24 5.36 9.54
CA TYR A 9 4.65 4.44 10.61
C TYR A 9 6.16 4.41 10.84
N LEU A 10 6.95 4.24 9.79
CA LEU A 10 8.40 4.07 9.92
C LEU A 10 9.08 5.37 10.35
N THR A 11 8.70 6.48 9.74
CA THR A 11 9.26 7.80 10.04
C THR A 11 8.64 8.45 11.27
N GLY A 12 7.43 8.03 11.66
CA GLY A 12 6.71 8.51 12.85
C GLY A 12 7.17 7.85 14.17
N GLY A 13 8.18 6.98 14.13
CA GLY A 13 8.73 6.32 15.31
C GLY A 13 8.21 4.91 15.58
N GLY A 14 7.59 4.27 14.57
CA GLY A 14 7.12 2.87 14.65
C GLY A 14 8.25 1.84 14.81
N ILE A 15 9.48 2.25 14.47
CA ILE A 15 10.69 1.46 14.70
C ILE A 15 11.59 2.23 15.66
N ASP A 16 11.98 1.58 16.74
CA ASP A 16 13.04 2.08 17.63
C ASP A 16 14.38 1.44 17.24
N PRO A 17 15.32 2.20 16.66
CA PRO A 17 16.63 1.69 16.28
C PRO A 17 17.44 1.10 17.44
N GLN A 18 17.14 1.47 18.69
CA GLN A 18 17.82 0.93 19.86
C GLN A 18 17.34 -0.50 20.21
N VAL A 19 16.12 -0.86 19.76
CA VAL A 19 15.52 -2.18 19.96
C VAL A 19 15.68 -3.06 18.72
N ALA A 20 15.64 -2.45 17.54
CA ALA A 20 15.88 -3.14 16.27
C ALA A 20 17.37 -3.45 16.15
N GLY A 21 17.73 -4.71 15.93
CA GLY A 21 19.11 -5.11 15.65
C GLY A 21 19.67 -4.39 14.42
N ALA A 22 21.00 -4.22 14.34
CA ALA A 22 21.66 -3.50 13.25
C ALA A 22 21.32 -4.06 11.85
N GLY A 23 21.13 -5.39 11.72
CA GLY A 23 20.67 -6.03 10.47
C GLY A 23 19.28 -5.58 10.05
N SER A 24 18.34 -5.56 10.98
CA SER A 24 16.95 -5.15 10.69
C SER A 24 16.84 -3.70 10.19
N LEU A 25 17.70 -2.80 10.67
CA LEU A 25 17.70 -1.40 10.22
C LEU A 25 18.24 -1.25 8.78
N ALA A 26 19.23 -2.04 8.41
CA ALA A 26 19.76 -2.05 7.05
C ALA A 26 18.68 -2.55 6.07
N ASP A 27 17.97 -3.63 6.43
CA ASP A 27 16.90 -4.20 5.62
C ASP A 27 15.69 -3.25 5.49
N LEU A 28 15.43 -2.42 6.49
CA LEU A 28 14.32 -1.46 6.50
C LEU A 28 14.69 -0.10 5.92
N SER A 29 15.95 0.15 5.57
CA SER A 29 16.42 1.48 5.12
C SER A 29 15.67 1.99 3.88
N ALA A 30 15.43 1.12 2.91
CA ALA A 30 14.68 1.46 1.70
C ALA A 30 13.22 1.82 2.03
N LEU A 31 12.57 1.05 2.89
CA LEU A 31 11.18 1.29 3.32
C LEU A 31 11.04 2.59 4.12
N ILE A 32 12.03 2.94 4.96
CA ILE A 32 12.06 4.23 5.68
C ILE A 32 12.14 5.38 4.69
N VAL A 33 12.95 5.25 3.63
CA VAL A 33 13.05 6.26 2.57
C VAL A 33 11.70 6.40 1.83
N GLU A 34 11.06 5.29 1.48
CA GLU A 34 9.74 5.29 0.85
C GLU A 34 8.66 5.92 1.74
N GLY A 35 8.63 5.55 3.02
CA GLY A 35 7.73 6.12 4.01
C GLY A 35 7.89 7.63 4.12
N ARG A 36 9.15 8.10 4.18
CA ARG A 36 9.46 9.54 4.20
C ARG A 36 8.95 10.25 2.95
N VAL A 37 9.20 9.68 1.78
CA VAL A 37 8.77 10.26 0.50
C VAL A 37 7.24 10.35 0.43
N MET A 38 6.49 9.35 0.93
CA MET A 38 5.03 9.40 1.00
C MET A 38 4.54 10.48 1.96
N ARG A 39 5.08 10.51 3.18
CA ARG A 39 4.72 11.51 4.19
C ARG A 39 4.96 12.93 3.71
N ASP A 40 6.17 13.19 3.23
CA ASP A 40 6.60 14.54 2.84
C ASP A 40 5.81 15.05 1.63
N ALA A 41 5.49 14.18 0.67
CA ALA A 41 4.63 14.54 -0.46
C ALA A 41 3.21 14.90 -0.01
N LEU A 42 2.61 14.10 0.88
CA LEU A 42 1.28 14.39 1.41
C LEU A 42 1.26 15.68 2.23
N VAL A 43 2.24 15.89 3.10
CA VAL A 43 2.36 17.11 3.91
C VAL A 43 2.52 18.34 3.00
N ALA A 44 3.35 18.25 1.96
CA ALA A 44 3.53 19.34 1.00
C ALA A 44 2.22 19.67 0.26
N ASP A 45 1.50 18.66 -0.25
CA ASP A 45 0.21 18.86 -0.92
C ASP A 45 -0.83 19.49 0.01
N LEU A 46 -0.90 19.04 1.27
CA LEU A 46 -1.84 19.59 2.25
C LEU A 46 -1.53 21.06 2.62
N ARG A 47 -0.25 21.43 2.69
CA ARG A 47 0.19 22.81 2.96
C ARG A 47 -0.19 23.80 1.87
N GLU A 48 -0.32 23.34 0.64
CA GLU A 48 -0.75 24.18 -0.49
C GLU A 48 -2.23 24.51 -0.48
N LEU A 49 -3.02 23.89 0.42
CA LEU A 49 -4.47 24.05 0.48
C LEU A 49 -4.87 25.18 1.43
N ASP A 50 -5.61 26.15 0.91
CA ASP A 50 -6.18 27.22 1.74
C ASP A 50 -7.11 26.63 2.81
N GLY A 51 -6.99 27.11 4.03
CA GLY A 51 -7.83 26.70 5.15
C GLY A 51 -7.43 25.37 5.80
N VAL A 52 -6.29 24.78 5.42
CA VAL A 52 -5.68 23.58 6.04
C VAL A 52 -4.48 23.97 6.90
N GLU A 53 -4.43 23.43 8.11
CA GLU A 53 -3.28 23.41 8.98
C GLU A 53 -2.82 21.95 9.11
N VAL A 54 -1.62 21.63 8.69
CA VAL A 54 -1.09 20.28 8.73
C VAL A 54 0.02 20.16 9.76
N SER A 55 0.04 19.05 10.49
CA SER A 55 1.13 18.62 11.33
C SER A 55 1.49 17.16 11.02
N TYR A 56 2.67 16.71 11.41
CA TYR A 56 3.10 15.34 11.14
C TYR A 56 3.87 14.71 12.28
N ALA A 57 3.85 13.39 12.33
CA ALA A 57 4.68 12.61 13.23
C ALA A 57 6.08 12.42 12.67
N SER A 58 7.06 12.44 13.56
CA SER A 58 8.46 12.16 13.22
C SER A 58 9.12 11.37 14.35
N SER A 59 10.03 10.50 13.97
CA SER A 59 10.88 9.80 14.93
C SER A 59 11.82 10.76 15.68
N ARG A 60 12.11 10.46 16.92
CA ARG A 60 13.16 11.18 17.71
C ARG A 60 14.56 11.08 17.07
N PHE A 61 14.78 10.09 16.21
CA PHE A 61 16.04 9.87 15.49
C PHE A 61 16.10 10.57 14.14
N GLU A 62 15.00 11.15 13.68
CA GLU A 62 14.96 11.94 12.46
C GLU A 62 15.43 13.36 12.75
N SER A 63 16.46 13.82 12.04
CA SER A 63 16.91 15.20 12.12
C SER A 63 15.76 16.14 11.78
N ALA A 64 15.64 17.25 12.51
CA ALA A 64 14.70 18.30 12.15
C ALA A 64 15.08 18.79 10.73
N GLY A 65 14.13 18.69 9.80
CA GLY A 65 14.32 19.23 8.45
C GLY A 65 14.48 20.75 8.47
N ALA A 66 14.86 21.32 7.33
CA ALA A 66 14.97 22.78 7.17
C ALA A 66 13.60 23.51 7.26
N ASP A 67 12.49 22.76 7.15
CA ASP A 67 11.13 23.29 7.27
C ASP A 67 10.75 23.41 8.76
N THR A 68 10.79 24.63 9.27
CA THR A 68 10.41 24.99 10.64
C THR A 68 8.94 25.40 10.77
N ASP A 69 8.22 25.51 9.65
CA ASP A 69 6.87 26.09 9.64
C ASP A 69 5.77 25.03 9.87
N THR A 70 6.11 23.75 9.70
CA THR A 70 5.14 22.65 9.94
C THR A 70 5.37 22.01 11.32
N VAL A 71 4.31 21.94 12.13
CA VAL A 71 4.38 21.37 13.48
C VAL A 71 4.74 19.89 13.41
N ARG A 72 5.79 19.52 14.14
CA ARG A 72 6.31 18.18 14.24
C ARG A 72 6.00 17.58 15.60
N HIS A 73 5.37 16.41 15.61
CA HIS A 73 5.09 15.64 16.82
C HIS A 73 6.05 14.46 16.97
N VAL A 74 6.58 14.26 18.16
CA VAL A 74 7.48 13.15 18.50
C VAL A 74 6.89 12.39 19.68
N ALA A 75 6.90 11.07 19.62
CA ALA A 75 6.45 10.23 20.73
C ALA A 75 7.39 10.36 21.92
N GLU A 76 6.83 10.33 23.13
CA GLU A 76 7.60 10.28 24.36
C GLU A 76 8.40 8.96 24.45
N PRO A 77 9.56 8.94 25.10
CA PRO A 77 10.31 7.70 25.29
C PRO A 77 9.45 6.62 25.94
N GLY A 78 9.31 5.47 25.26
CA GLY A 78 8.50 4.35 25.73
C GLY A 78 6.97 4.53 25.55
N GLU A 79 6.51 5.61 24.93
CA GLU A 79 5.09 5.78 24.63
C GLU A 79 4.66 4.79 23.54
N PRO A 80 3.66 3.91 23.79
CA PRO A 80 3.14 3.03 22.76
C PRO A 80 2.61 3.81 21.56
N MET A 81 2.92 3.37 20.35
CA MET A 81 2.60 4.08 19.11
C MET A 81 1.10 4.38 18.96
N THR A 82 0.22 3.44 19.28
CA THR A 82 -1.23 3.65 19.25
C THR A 82 -1.69 4.73 20.23
N ARG A 83 -1.04 4.84 21.40
CA ARG A 83 -1.34 5.89 22.39
C ARG A 83 -0.87 7.26 21.90
N PHE A 84 0.33 7.33 21.33
CA PHE A 84 0.87 8.55 20.74
C PHE A 84 -0.06 9.06 19.63
N VAL A 85 -0.40 8.19 18.65
CA VAL A 85 -1.29 8.54 17.55
C VAL A 85 -2.67 8.98 18.04
N ALA A 86 -3.26 8.26 19.02
CA ALA A 86 -4.54 8.63 19.61
C ALA A 86 -4.50 9.99 20.31
N ARG A 87 -3.40 10.29 20.99
CA ARG A 87 -3.22 11.57 21.71
C ARG A 87 -3.20 12.74 20.73
N ILE A 88 -2.35 12.65 19.69
CA ILE A 88 -2.22 13.73 18.71
C ILE A 88 -3.47 13.85 17.85
N ALA A 89 -4.08 12.74 17.41
CA ALA A 89 -5.31 12.78 16.62
C ALA A 89 -6.47 13.49 17.33
N ARG A 90 -6.56 13.46 18.68
CA ARG A 90 -7.60 14.18 19.43
C ARG A 90 -7.47 15.70 19.35
N GLU A 91 -6.29 16.21 19.07
CA GLU A 91 -5.99 17.64 18.94
C GLU A 91 -6.28 18.16 17.53
N HIS A 92 -6.65 17.25 16.58
CA HIS A 92 -6.89 17.52 15.19
C HIS A 92 -8.32 17.16 14.77
N ASP A 93 -8.80 17.78 13.70
CA ASP A 93 -10.10 17.48 13.14
C ASP A 93 -10.07 16.13 12.40
N TYR A 94 -8.94 15.86 11.72
CA TYR A 94 -8.71 14.63 10.98
C TYR A 94 -7.28 14.10 11.17
N ALA A 95 -7.11 12.79 10.91
CA ALA A 95 -5.81 12.13 10.89
C ALA A 95 -5.66 11.26 9.64
N TRP A 96 -4.54 11.40 8.97
CA TRP A 96 -4.14 10.60 7.83
C TRP A 96 -3.02 9.64 8.21
N ILE A 97 -3.33 8.36 8.15
CA ILE A 97 -2.41 7.32 8.63
C ILE A 97 -1.86 6.53 7.43
N ILE A 98 -0.54 6.46 7.34
CA ILE A 98 0.21 5.63 6.39
C ILE A 98 0.95 4.59 7.22
N ALA A 99 0.46 3.35 7.21
CA ALA A 99 1.03 2.27 7.99
C ALA A 99 0.84 0.94 7.25
N PRO A 100 1.74 -0.04 7.45
CA PRO A 100 1.57 -1.37 6.87
C PRO A 100 0.40 -2.12 7.53
N GLU A 101 -0.08 -3.11 6.83
CA GLU A 101 -1.18 -3.98 7.25
C GLU A 101 -0.73 -5.05 8.27
N CYS A 102 0.58 -5.27 8.38
CA CYS A 102 1.20 -6.33 9.17
C CYS A 102 0.72 -6.37 10.62
N ASP A 103 0.52 -7.57 11.15
CA ASP A 103 0.10 -7.81 12.54
C ASP A 103 -1.15 -7.02 12.96
N GLY A 104 -2.01 -6.66 12.01
CA GLY A 104 -3.20 -5.84 12.27
C GLY A 104 -2.89 -4.42 12.72
N LEU A 105 -1.69 -3.89 12.43
CA LEU A 105 -1.25 -2.56 12.87
C LEU A 105 -2.16 -1.45 12.34
N LEU A 106 -2.48 -1.47 11.04
CA LEU A 106 -3.34 -0.45 10.44
C LEU A 106 -4.73 -0.43 11.08
N LEU A 107 -5.29 -1.60 11.43
CA LEU A 107 -6.55 -1.69 12.16
C LEU A 107 -6.46 -1.12 13.57
N ARG A 108 -5.39 -1.42 14.30
CA ARG A 108 -5.19 -0.84 15.64
C ARG A 108 -5.04 0.67 15.60
N LEU A 109 -4.40 1.22 14.56
CA LEU A 109 -4.28 2.66 14.36
C LEU A 109 -5.63 3.29 13.96
N TYR A 110 -6.42 2.60 13.14
CA TYR A 110 -7.81 3.01 12.86
C TYR A 110 -8.63 3.16 14.15
N ASP A 111 -8.56 2.14 15.04
CA ASP A 111 -9.27 2.18 16.31
C ASP A 111 -8.75 3.26 17.26
N ALA A 112 -7.44 3.52 17.24
CA ALA A 112 -6.80 4.57 18.04
C ALA A 112 -7.22 5.99 17.62
N VAL A 113 -7.36 6.24 16.31
CA VAL A 113 -7.80 7.52 15.73
C VAL A 113 -9.31 7.71 15.89
N GLY A 114 -10.07 6.65 15.66
CA GLY A 114 -11.52 6.65 15.62
C GLY A 114 -12.10 7.09 14.27
N ALA A 115 -13.23 6.49 13.89
CA ALA A 115 -13.84 6.62 12.57
C ALA A 115 -14.16 8.07 12.15
N SER A 116 -14.51 8.95 13.12
CA SER A 116 -14.86 10.34 12.84
C SER A 116 -13.71 11.23 12.38
N ARG A 117 -12.47 10.85 12.70
CA ARG A 117 -11.25 11.57 12.33
C ARG A 117 -10.45 10.88 11.24
N TRP A 118 -10.79 9.65 10.89
CA TRP A 118 -10.04 8.83 9.97
C TRP A 118 -10.18 9.30 8.52
N LEU A 119 -9.07 9.62 7.87
CA LEU A 119 -8.99 9.84 6.42
C LEU A 119 -8.36 8.61 5.76
N GLY A 120 -9.19 7.77 5.17
CA GLY A 120 -8.75 6.53 4.52
C GLY A 120 -9.91 5.55 4.32
N CYS A 121 -9.56 4.32 4.01
CA CYS A 121 -10.50 3.23 3.80
C CYS A 121 -11.25 2.86 5.09
N SER A 122 -12.44 2.28 4.96
CA SER A 122 -13.23 1.83 6.12
C SER A 122 -12.53 0.69 6.88
N LYS A 123 -12.87 0.54 8.16
CA LYS A 123 -12.34 -0.55 8.99
C LYS A 123 -12.55 -1.93 8.36
N GLU A 124 -13.73 -2.17 7.80
CA GLU A 124 -14.05 -3.46 7.16
C GLU A 124 -13.23 -3.69 5.90
N SER A 125 -13.06 -2.67 5.06
CA SER A 125 -12.21 -2.75 3.89
C SER A 125 -10.75 -3.04 4.27
N ILE A 126 -10.21 -2.32 5.27
CA ILE A 126 -8.87 -2.58 5.80
C ILE A 126 -8.77 -4.03 6.29
N ARG A 127 -9.74 -4.52 7.06
CA ARG A 127 -9.73 -5.89 7.58
C ARG A 127 -9.65 -6.96 6.48
N VAL A 128 -10.40 -6.79 5.40
CA VAL A 128 -10.39 -7.74 4.28
C VAL A 128 -9.09 -7.62 3.49
N THR A 129 -8.66 -6.40 3.15
CA THR A 129 -7.50 -6.18 2.29
C THR A 129 -6.15 -6.37 3.01
N SER A 130 -6.14 -6.37 4.34
CA SER A 130 -4.96 -6.77 5.12
C SER A 130 -4.63 -8.27 5.01
N SER A 131 -5.59 -9.11 4.61
CA SER A 131 -5.36 -10.54 4.37
C SER A 131 -5.38 -10.82 2.87
N LYS A 132 -4.27 -11.36 2.34
CA LYS A 132 -4.15 -11.74 0.92
C LYS A 132 -5.11 -12.85 0.56
N SER A 133 -5.29 -13.84 1.45
CA SER A 133 -6.22 -14.95 1.27
C SER A 133 -7.69 -14.49 1.30
N ALA A 134 -8.07 -13.61 2.23
CA ALA A 134 -9.41 -13.05 2.29
C ALA A 134 -9.71 -12.15 1.08
N THR A 135 -8.74 -11.32 0.67
CA THR A 135 -8.85 -10.49 -0.54
C THR A 135 -9.05 -11.34 -1.78
N ALA A 136 -8.21 -12.37 -1.98
CA ALA A 136 -8.33 -13.28 -3.12
C ALA A 136 -9.69 -13.98 -3.13
N THR A 137 -10.16 -14.47 -1.99
CA THR A 137 -11.49 -15.12 -1.85
C THR A 137 -12.61 -14.15 -2.24
N CYS A 138 -12.58 -12.93 -1.73
CA CYS A 138 -13.57 -11.88 -2.02
C CYS A 138 -13.60 -11.52 -3.50
N LEU A 139 -12.44 -11.36 -4.13
CA LEU A 139 -12.30 -11.03 -5.55
C LEU A 139 -12.76 -12.19 -6.45
N ALA A 140 -12.34 -13.41 -6.14
CA ALA A 140 -12.72 -14.62 -6.88
C ALA A 140 -14.24 -14.84 -6.87
N ALA A 141 -14.92 -14.60 -5.74
CA ALA A 141 -16.38 -14.68 -5.62
C ALA A 141 -17.12 -13.69 -6.55
N ARG A 142 -16.44 -12.67 -7.06
CA ARG A 142 -16.94 -11.68 -8.04
C ARG A 142 -16.38 -11.92 -9.45
N GLY A 143 -15.75 -13.08 -9.70
CA GLY A 143 -15.18 -13.46 -10.98
C GLY A 143 -13.97 -12.60 -11.41
N ILE A 144 -13.27 -11.98 -10.44
CA ILE A 144 -12.02 -11.25 -10.70
C ILE A 144 -10.87 -12.24 -10.60
N VAL A 145 -10.02 -12.26 -11.63
CA VAL A 145 -8.87 -13.16 -11.67
C VAL A 145 -7.84 -12.72 -10.63
N THR A 146 -7.44 -13.62 -9.75
CA THR A 146 -6.49 -13.40 -8.66
C THR A 146 -5.70 -14.68 -8.37
N THR A 147 -4.74 -14.60 -7.46
CA THR A 147 -3.96 -15.75 -6.97
C THR A 147 -4.59 -16.29 -5.69
N PRO A 148 -5.27 -17.44 -5.71
CA PRO A 148 -5.82 -18.04 -4.49
C PRO A 148 -4.68 -18.51 -3.56
N ALA A 149 -4.91 -18.43 -2.25
CA ALA A 149 -4.13 -19.17 -1.30
C ALA A 149 -4.49 -20.67 -1.43
N LEU A 150 -3.48 -21.53 -1.44
CA LEU A 150 -3.62 -22.95 -1.64
C LEU A 150 -3.17 -23.70 -0.37
N GLU A 151 -3.93 -24.69 0.03
CA GLU A 151 -3.44 -25.69 0.98
C GLU A 151 -2.41 -26.59 0.29
N PRO A 152 -1.37 -27.08 1.00
CA PRO A 152 -0.34 -27.92 0.42
C PRO A 152 -0.87 -29.10 -0.44
N VAL A 153 -1.91 -29.77 0.02
CA VAL A 153 -2.55 -30.88 -0.70
C VAL A 153 -3.20 -30.39 -2.01
N ALA A 154 -3.87 -29.24 -1.98
CA ALA A 154 -4.51 -28.68 -3.17
C ALA A 154 -3.47 -28.18 -4.20
N ALA A 155 -2.32 -27.74 -3.72
CA ALA A 155 -1.22 -27.29 -4.58
C ALA A 155 -0.66 -28.41 -5.45
N THR A 156 -0.71 -29.67 -5.02
CA THR A 156 -0.25 -30.85 -5.81
C THR A 156 -1.07 -31.10 -7.06
N ALA A 157 -2.30 -30.57 -7.13
CA ALA A 157 -3.17 -30.68 -8.30
C ALA A 157 -2.92 -29.59 -9.37
N VAL A 158 -2.01 -28.66 -9.09
CA VAL A 158 -1.65 -27.58 -10.01
C VAL A 158 -0.42 -28.01 -10.80
N ASP A 159 -0.57 -28.09 -12.12
CA ASP A 159 0.53 -28.48 -13.00
C ASP A 159 1.60 -27.40 -13.12
N GLY A 160 2.83 -27.71 -12.69
CA GLY A 160 4.05 -26.96 -12.96
C GLY A 160 4.08 -25.54 -12.43
N GLY A 161 5.19 -24.84 -12.68
CA GLY A 161 5.38 -23.44 -12.36
C GLY A 161 6.16 -23.21 -11.08
N LYS A 162 6.35 -21.94 -10.77
CA LYS A 162 7.01 -21.47 -9.54
C LYS A 162 5.96 -21.23 -8.45
N TRP A 163 6.41 -21.27 -7.22
CA TRP A 163 5.58 -21.15 -6.04
C TRP A 163 6.02 -19.99 -5.18
N VAL A 164 5.08 -19.35 -4.51
CA VAL A 164 5.33 -18.23 -3.61
C VAL A 164 4.86 -18.58 -2.21
N VAL A 165 5.74 -18.37 -1.24
CA VAL A 165 5.40 -18.38 0.18
C VAL A 165 5.66 -17.00 0.75
N LYS A 166 4.63 -16.40 1.34
CA LYS A 166 4.68 -15.03 1.90
C LYS A 166 3.74 -14.91 3.10
N PRO A 167 3.90 -13.85 3.95
CA PRO A 167 2.92 -13.57 4.98
C PRO A 167 1.55 -13.22 4.39
N ASP A 168 0.46 -13.65 5.03
CA ASP A 168 -0.91 -13.30 4.61
C ASP A 168 -1.16 -11.78 4.73
N ASP A 169 -0.60 -11.14 5.74
CA ASP A 169 -0.73 -9.72 6.06
C ASP A 169 0.52 -8.88 5.75
N GLY A 170 1.49 -9.42 5.02
CA GLY A 170 2.75 -8.75 4.68
C GLY A 170 2.57 -7.55 3.75
N ALA A 171 3.47 -6.56 3.88
CA ALA A 171 3.55 -5.38 3.03
C ALA A 171 4.98 -5.21 2.46
N GLY A 172 5.13 -4.51 1.32
CA GLY A 172 6.43 -4.17 0.75
C GLY A 172 7.24 -5.35 0.22
N GLY A 173 6.63 -6.50 -0.05
CA GLY A 173 7.32 -7.70 -0.51
C GLY A 173 8.20 -8.40 0.53
N LEU A 174 8.19 -7.93 1.79
CA LEU A 174 8.97 -8.53 2.87
C LEU A 174 8.58 -9.99 3.08
N ASP A 175 9.58 -10.83 3.39
CA ASP A 175 9.41 -12.27 3.64
C ASP A 175 8.68 -13.01 2.51
N THR A 176 8.78 -12.52 1.26
CA THR A 176 8.20 -13.15 0.08
C THR A 176 9.25 -13.98 -0.63
N TYR A 177 9.09 -15.29 -0.60
CA TYR A 177 10.02 -16.25 -1.19
C TYR A 177 9.40 -16.97 -2.37
N VAL A 178 10.19 -17.16 -3.43
CA VAL A 178 9.81 -17.88 -4.64
C VAL A 178 10.66 -19.15 -4.78
N PHE A 179 9.98 -20.26 -5.08
CA PHE A 179 10.54 -21.60 -5.23
C PHE A 179 10.24 -22.15 -6.62
N ASP A 180 11.19 -22.83 -7.22
CA ASP A 180 10.99 -23.56 -8.49
C ASP A 180 10.35 -24.94 -8.28
N ASP A 181 10.33 -25.43 -7.04
CA ASP A 181 9.81 -26.75 -6.64
C ASP A 181 8.76 -26.64 -5.55
N LEU A 182 7.65 -27.37 -5.71
CA LEU A 182 6.54 -27.35 -4.76
C LEU A 182 6.93 -27.92 -3.39
N GLY A 183 7.77 -28.94 -3.35
CA GLY A 183 8.16 -29.57 -2.07
C GLY A 183 8.92 -28.59 -1.17
N HIS A 184 9.82 -27.78 -1.74
CA HIS A 184 10.51 -26.74 -0.99
C HIS A 184 9.56 -25.62 -0.54
N ALA A 185 8.61 -25.22 -1.39
CA ALA A 185 7.62 -24.22 -1.02
C ALA A 185 6.70 -24.70 0.12
N VAL A 186 6.27 -25.97 0.08
CA VAL A 186 5.48 -26.58 1.15
C VAL A 186 6.28 -26.67 2.45
N ALA A 187 7.55 -27.09 2.40
CA ALA A 187 8.39 -27.14 3.59
C ALA A 187 8.55 -25.75 4.25
N GLU A 188 8.75 -24.70 3.46
CA GLU A 188 8.80 -23.33 3.99
C GLU A 188 7.46 -22.86 4.55
N TYR A 189 6.35 -23.17 3.87
CA TYR A 189 5.00 -22.88 4.37
C TYR A 189 4.74 -23.53 5.72
N GLU A 190 5.04 -24.83 5.84
CA GLU A 190 4.85 -25.60 7.09
C GLU A 190 5.74 -25.07 8.22
N ALA A 191 7.03 -24.79 7.93
CA ALA A 191 7.95 -24.23 8.90
C ALA A 191 7.47 -22.88 9.46
N ARG A 192 6.91 -22.01 8.60
CA ARG A 192 6.32 -20.74 9.05
C ARG A 192 5.06 -20.96 9.88
N ALA A 193 4.19 -21.86 9.48
CA ALA A 193 2.96 -22.19 10.20
C ALA A 193 3.28 -22.78 11.59
N GLU A 194 4.24 -23.69 11.69
CA GLU A 194 4.72 -24.26 12.98
C GLU A 194 5.34 -23.19 13.89
N ALA A 195 5.99 -22.17 13.30
CA ALA A 195 6.51 -21.01 14.03
C ALA A 195 5.43 -20.01 14.46
N GLY A 196 4.13 -20.34 14.25
CA GLY A 196 3.00 -19.50 14.61
C GLY A 196 2.82 -18.28 13.70
N ARG A 197 3.46 -18.25 12.53
CA ARG A 197 3.22 -17.25 11.49
C ARG A 197 2.00 -17.65 10.68
N ASN A 198 1.44 -16.70 9.96
CA ASN A 198 0.30 -16.94 9.06
C ASN A 198 0.77 -16.85 7.59
N PRO A 199 1.39 -17.92 7.03
CA PRO A 199 1.85 -17.91 5.66
C PRO A 199 0.71 -18.17 4.67
N VAL A 200 0.90 -17.70 3.43
CA VAL A 200 0.12 -18.16 2.26
C VAL A 200 1.04 -18.82 1.25
N LEU A 201 0.56 -19.92 0.68
CA LEU A 201 1.16 -20.61 -0.46
C LEU A 201 0.35 -20.28 -1.71
N GLN A 202 1.01 -19.76 -2.74
CA GLN A 202 0.37 -19.34 -3.98
C GLN A 202 1.21 -19.77 -5.18
N GLN A 203 0.58 -19.88 -6.35
CA GLN A 203 1.33 -20.02 -7.60
C GLN A 203 1.95 -18.66 -7.98
N TRP A 204 3.20 -18.65 -8.40
CA TRP A 204 3.82 -17.48 -9.03
C TRP A 204 3.17 -17.19 -10.37
N ILE A 205 2.90 -15.94 -10.64
CA ILE A 205 2.31 -15.50 -11.92
C ILE A 205 3.40 -14.80 -12.72
N ASP A 206 3.76 -15.37 -13.86
CA ASP A 206 4.69 -14.74 -14.79
C ASP A 206 3.97 -13.66 -15.61
N GLY A 207 4.63 -12.54 -15.84
CA GLY A 207 4.07 -11.43 -16.61
C GLY A 207 4.67 -10.09 -16.24
N GLU A 208 4.01 -9.02 -16.67
CA GLU A 208 4.42 -7.64 -16.39
C GLU A 208 3.84 -7.19 -15.04
N PRO A 209 4.67 -6.89 -14.02
CA PRO A 209 4.20 -6.40 -12.74
C PRO A 209 3.74 -4.95 -12.83
N LEU A 210 2.50 -4.70 -12.48
CA LEU A 210 1.84 -3.40 -12.56
C LEU A 210 1.21 -3.03 -11.24
N SER A 211 1.03 -1.73 -11.00
CA SER A 211 0.16 -1.23 -9.95
C SER A 211 -0.80 -0.16 -10.49
N LEU A 212 -2.00 -0.14 -9.92
CA LEU A 212 -2.99 0.90 -10.18
C LEU A 212 -3.10 1.79 -8.96
N SER A 213 -3.09 3.09 -9.17
CA SER A 213 -3.40 4.07 -8.15
C SER A 213 -4.81 4.59 -8.34
N LEU A 214 -5.62 4.57 -7.31
CA LEU A 214 -7.04 4.90 -7.36
C LEU A 214 -7.39 6.03 -6.40
N LEU A 215 -8.31 6.87 -6.84
CA LEU A 215 -9.09 7.74 -5.96
C LEU A 215 -10.49 7.11 -5.82
N CYS A 216 -10.78 6.59 -4.64
CA CYS A 216 -12.00 5.88 -4.33
C CYS A 216 -13.00 6.80 -3.63
N GLY A 217 -14.21 6.88 -4.15
CA GLY A 217 -15.32 7.65 -3.60
C GLY A 217 -16.58 6.81 -3.51
N GLU A 218 -17.69 7.41 -3.06
CA GLU A 218 -18.97 6.71 -2.88
C GLU A 218 -19.56 6.17 -4.20
N ARG A 219 -19.25 6.80 -5.32
CA ARG A 219 -19.77 6.43 -6.65
C ARG A 219 -18.85 5.55 -7.49
N GLY A 220 -17.77 5.04 -6.90
CA GLY A 220 -16.76 4.24 -7.59
C GLY A 220 -15.35 4.83 -7.46
N ALA A 221 -14.47 4.42 -8.34
CA ALA A 221 -13.08 4.86 -8.34
C ALA A 221 -12.71 5.63 -9.61
N THR A 222 -11.76 6.56 -9.47
CA THR A 222 -11.05 7.16 -10.58
C THR A 222 -9.66 6.53 -10.66
N LEU A 223 -9.32 5.94 -11.81
CA LEU A 223 -7.98 5.45 -12.07
C LEU A 223 -7.03 6.63 -12.25
N LEU A 224 -6.14 6.82 -11.28
CA LEU A 224 -5.20 7.92 -11.24
C LEU A 224 -3.98 7.67 -12.13
N SER A 225 -3.38 6.48 -12.04
CA SER A 225 -2.25 6.08 -12.87
C SER A 225 -2.15 4.57 -12.98
N ILE A 226 -1.49 4.12 -14.06
CA ILE A 226 -1.06 2.74 -14.26
C ILE A 226 0.46 2.74 -14.25
N ASN A 227 1.03 2.08 -13.27
CA ASN A 227 2.45 2.12 -12.99
C ASN A 227 3.10 0.76 -13.30
N ARG A 228 4.36 0.78 -13.72
CA ARG A 228 5.19 -0.42 -13.80
C ARG A 228 5.99 -0.57 -12.52
N GLN A 229 5.89 -1.75 -11.90
CA GLN A 229 6.70 -2.08 -10.74
C GLN A 229 8.00 -2.72 -11.19
N ARG A 230 9.10 -2.36 -10.53
CA ARG A 230 10.40 -3.01 -10.73
C ARG A 230 10.54 -4.11 -9.68
N ILE A 231 10.11 -5.32 -10.08
CA ILE A 231 10.20 -6.54 -9.27
C ILE A 231 11.36 -7.37 -9.81
N GLY A 232 12.31 -7.68 -8.94
CA GLY A 232 13.44 -8.57 -9.21
C GLY A 232 13.28 -9.92 -8.49
N LEU A 233 13.82 -10.96 -9.12
CA LEU A 233 14.06 -12.27 -8.50
C LEU A 233 15.56 -12.57 -8.68
N PRO A 234 16.41 -12.01 -7.82
CA PRO A 234 17.83 -12.32 -7.88
C PRO A 234 18.06 -13.81 -7.69
N ASP A 235 19.18 -14.30 -8.20
CA ASP A 235 19.60 -15.68 -7.96
C ASP A 235 19.70 -15.95 -6.46
N ALA A 236 19.48 -17.21 -6.05
CA ALA A 236 19.56 -17.61 -4.66
C ALA A 236 20.86 -17.13 -4.00
N ALA A 237 20.73 -16.48 -2.84
CA ALA A 237 21.84 -15.77 -2.19
C ALA A 237 23.02 -16.66 -1.76
N ALA A 238 22.85 -18.01 -1.77
CA ALA A 238 23.91 -18.96 -1.47
C ALA A 238 23.71 -20.30 -2.20
N PRO A 239 24.78 -21.02 -2.54
CA PRO A 239 24.70 -22.37 -3.07
C PRO A 239 23.93 -23.29 -2.10
N GLY A 240 22.90 -23.97 -2.60
CA GLY A 240 22.07 -24.90 -1.82
C GLY A 240 20.82 -24.29 -1.19
N ARG A 241 20.59 -23.00 -1.34
CA ARG A 241 19.28 -22.39 -1.06
C ARG A 241 18.39 -22.48 -2.28
N ASN A 242 17.15 -22.92 -2.08
CA ASN A 242 16.18 -23.13 -3.17
C ASN A 242 15.17 -21.99 -3.27
N GLU A 243 15.25 -21.03 -2.34
CA GLU A 243 14.41 -19.83 -2.33
C GLU A 243 15.09 -18.65 -2.99
N ARG A 244 14.31 -17.86 -3.73
CA ARG A 244 14.66 -16.52 -4.21
C ARG A 244 13.79 -15.50 -3.53
N VAL A 245 14.39 -14.43 -3.03
CA VAL A 245 13.68 -13.34 -2.37
C VAL A 245 13.11 -12.42 -3.44
N VAL A 246 11.84 -12.03 -3.29
CA VAL A 246 11.25 -10.98 -4.14
C VAL A 246 11.81 -9.64 -3.72
N GLU A 247 12.42 -8.93 -4.66
CA GLU A 247 12.94 -7.59 -4.45
C GLU A 247 12.08 -6.55 -5.17
N PHE A 248 11.55 -5.60 -4.43
CA PHE A 248 10.92 -4.40 -4.97
C PHE A 248 11.95 -3.28 -5.00
N SER A 249 12.26 -2.74 -6.19
CA SER A 249 13.25 -1.68 -6.39
C SER A 249 12.64 -0.36 -6.85
N GLY A 250 11.31 -0.24 -6.78
CA GLY A 250 10.60 0.99 -7.08
C GLY A 250 9.50 0.86 -8.12
N VAL A 251 8.95 1.99 -8.50
CA VAL A 251 7.81 2.09 -9.41
C VAL A 251 8.02 3.23 -10.42
N ASP A 252 7.69 2.94 -11.68
CA ASP A 252 7.67 3.93 -12.76
C ASP A 252 6.23 4.38 -12.98
N ILE A 253 5.95 5.66 -12.70
CA ILE A 253 4.59 6.22 -12.65
C ILE A 253 4.03 6.46 -14.04
N ASP A 254 2.75 6.11 -14.22
CA ASP A 254 1.88 6.40 -15.39
C ASP A 254 2.51 5.98 -16.73
N ARG A 255 3.03 4.75 -16.80
CA ARG A 255 3.75 4.21 -17.98
C ARG A 255 2.87 3.54 -19.01
N ILE A 256 1.59 3.40 -18.75
CA ILE A 256 0.63 2.78 -19.68
C ILE A 256 -0.47 3.79 -20.01
N ASP A 257 -0.71 4.02 -21.29
CA ASP A 257 -1.80 4.90 -21.74
C ASP A 257 -3.16 4.35 -21.33
N ARG A 258 -3.85 5.08 -20.47
CA ARG A 258 -5.19 4.73 -20.00
C ARG A 258 -6.24 4.65 -21.10
N ARG A 259 -6.03 5.32 -22.24
CA ARG A 259 -6.92 5.30 -23.40
C ARG A 259 -6.65 4.12 -24.34
N GLY A 260 -5.50 3.45 -24.21
CA GLY A 260 -5.16 2.23 -24.93
C GLY A 260 -6.03 1.05 -24.51
N VAL A 261 -5.94 -0.05 -25.23
CA VAL A 261 -6.72 -1.28 -24.92
C VAL A 261 -6.40 -1.79 -23.52
N GLN A 262 -5.10 -1.90 -23.18
CA GLN A 262 -4.65 -2.33 -21.87
C GLN A 262 -5.15 -1.40 -20.77
N GLY A 263 -5.04 -0.08 -20.96
CA GLY A 263 -5.50 0.92 -20.00
C GLY A 263 -6.99 0.86 -19.70
N ARG A 264 -7.83 0.69 -20.75
CA ARG A 264 -9.29 0.52 -20.56
C ARG A 264 -9.63 -0.78 -19.83
N THR A 265 -8.89 -1.86 -20.10
CA THR A 265 -9.07 -3.14 -19.39
C THR A 265 -8.75 -2.99 -17.90
N LEU A 266 -7.66 -2.28 -17.58
CA LEU A 266 -7.24 -2.03 -16.21
C LEU A 266 -8.18 -1.06 -15.48
N ASP A 267 -8.74 -0.07 -16.16
CA ASP A 267 -9.77 0.81 -15.57
C ASP A 267 -11.05 0.02 -15.25
N ALA A 268 -11.51 -0.82 -16.18
CA ALA A 268 -12.65 -1.71 -15.92
C ALA A 268 -12.38 -2.70 -14.76
N LEU A 269 -11.17 -3.23 -14.67
CA LEU A 269 -10.75 -4.05 -13.53
C LEU A 269 -10.82 -3.27 -12.21
N ALA A 270 -10.28 -2.05 -12.17
CA ALA A 270 -10.30 -1.19 -11.00
C ALA A 270 -11.72 -0.96 -10.47
N GLN A 271 -12.69 -0.66 -11.37
CA GLN A 271 -14.09 -0.50 -10.99
C GLN A 271 -14.68 -1.79 -10.39
N ARG A 272 -14.35 -2.95 -10.97
CA ARG A 272 -14.81 -4.25 -10.46
C ARG A 272 -14.21 -4.57 -9.09
N VAL A 273 -12.93 -4.30 -8.88
CA VAL A 273 -12.25 -4.50 -7.58
C VAL A 273 -12.86 -3.62 -6.52
N VAL A 274 -13.07 -2.32 -6.79
CA VAL A 274 -13.70 -1.41 -5.82
C VAL A 274 -15.14 -1.81 -5.52
N GLY A 275 -15.89 -2.27 -6.52
CA GLY A 275 -17.24 -2.83 -6.32
C GLY A 275 -17.27 -4.13 -5.53
N ALA A 276 -16.18 -4.91 -5.57
CA ALA A 276 -16.04 -6.15 -4.78
C ALA A 276 -15.62 -5.90 -3.33
N LEU A 277 -14.93 -4.79 -3.07
CA LEU A 277 -14.36 -4.41 -1.77
C LEU A 277 -14.99 -3.08 -1.28
N PRO A 278 -16.25 -3.10 -0.83
CA PRO A 278 -16.92 -1.88 -0.40
C PRO A 278 -16.20 -1.25 0.80
N GLY A 279 -16.11 0.07 0.79
CA GLY A 279 -15.44 0.83 1.85
C GLY A 279 -13.98 1.21 1.52
N LEU A 280 -13.46 0.85 0.34
CA LEU A 280 -12.30 1.53 -0.21
C LEU A 280 -12.65 3.00 -0.41
N ARG A 281 -11.92 3.90 0.24
CA ARG A 281 -12.17 5.34 0.22
C ARG A 281 -10.87 6.14 0.27
N GLY A 282 -10.81 7.25 -0.44
CA GLY A 282 -9.58 8.01 -0.58
C GLY A 282 -8.61 7.32 -1.54
N PHE A 283 -7.33 7.28 -1.20
CA PHE A 283 -6.33 6.60 -2.01
C PHE A 283 -6.31 5.10 -1.73
N ALA A 284 -6.26 4.30 -2.78
CA ALA A 284 -6.01 2.86 -2.71
C ALA A 284 -5.08 2.43 -3.85
N GLY A 285 -4.29 1.39 -3.61
CA GLY A 285 -3.45 0.74 -4.60
C GLY A 285 -3.94 -0.66 -4.95
N ILE A 286 -3.81 -1.09 -6.21
CA ILE A 286 -4.01 -2.47 -6.62
C ILE A 286 -2.72 -2.95 -7.27
N ASP A 287 -2.10 -3.98 -6.71
CA ASP A 287 -0.96 -4.66 -7.32
C ASP A 287 -1.43 -5.85 -8.13
N LEU A 288 -0.94 -5.97 -9.35
CA LEU A 288 -1.35 -6.99 -10.30
C LEU A 288 -0.20 -7.40 -11.22
N VAL A 289 -0.34 -8.55 -11.85
CA VAL A 289 0.53 -9.00 -12.94
C VAL A 289 -0.30 -9.08 -14.22
N TRP A 290 0.18 -8.45 -15.29
CA TRP A 290 -0.40 -8.62 -16.61
C TRP A 290 0.16 -9.91 -17.25
N HIS A 291 -0.60 -10.99 -17.11
CA HIS A 291 -0.24 -12.28 -17.70
C HIS A 291 -0.62 -12.30 -19.19
N ARG A 292 0.26 -12.88 -20.02
CA ARG A 292 0.08 -12.87 -21.49
C ARG A 292 -1.24 -13.47 -21.96
N GLU A 293 -1.70 -14.54 -21.34
CA GLU A 293 -2.89 -15.29 -21.76
C GLU A 293 -4.10 -15.01 -20.86
N ARG A 294 -3.90 -14.84 -19.55
CA ARG A 294 -4.99 -14.64 -18.57
C ARG A 294 -5.42 -13.18 -18.44
N GLY A 295 -4.64 -12.24 -19.02
CA GLY A 295 -4.82 -10.81 -18.78
C GLY A 295 -4.40 -10.40 -17.36
N PRO A 296 -5.04 -9.38 -16.76
CA PRO A 296 -4.66 -8.87 -15.46
C PRO A 296 -5.07 -9.84 -14.33
N VAL A 297 -4.09 -10.23 -13.51
CA VAL A 297 -4.26 -11.07 -12.32
C VAL A 297 -3.96 -10.22 -11.09
N VAL A 298 -4.95 -9.99 -10.22
CA VAL A 298 -4.77 -9.19 -9.00
C VAL A 298 -3.97 -9.98 -7.96
N ILE A 299 -2.96 -9.36 -7.41
CA ILE A 299 -2.06 -9.93 -6.39
C ILE A 299 -2.45 -9.46 -4.99
N GLU A 300 -2.66 -8.14 -4.82
CA GLU A 300 -3.08 -7.55 -3.53
C GLU A 300 -3.75 -6.19 -3.73
N VAL A 301 -4.44 -5.72 -2.70
CA VAL A 301 -5.07 -4.40 -2.64
C VAL A 301 -4.57 -3.69 -1.39
N ASN A 302 -3.97 -2.51 -1.58
CA ASN A 302 -3.42 -1.67 -0.52
C ASN A 302 -4.46 -0.60 -0.12
N PRO A 303 -5.06 -0.65 1.07
CA PRO A 303 -6.13 0.28 1.49
C PRO A 303 -5.58 1.59 2.06
N ARG A 304 -4.50 2.10 1.49
CA ARG A 304 -3.73 3.27 1.97
C ARG A 304 -2.94 3.93 0.85
N LEU A 305 -2.29 5.06 1.18
CA LEU A 305 -1.29 5.62 0.29
C LEU A 305 -0.16 4.62 0.00
N THR A 306 0.29 4.62 -1.25
CA THR A 306 1.47 3.88 -1.70
C THR A 306 2.53 4.86 -2.20
N VAL A 307 3.76 4.39 -2.41
CA VAL A 307 4.85 5.24 -2.92
C VAL A 307 4.53 5.93 -4.26
N ALA A 308 3.59 5.37 -5.02
CA ALA A 308 3.10 5.97 -6.25
C ALA A 308 2.42 7.34 -6.06
N TYR A 309 1.86 7.62 -4.89
CA TYR A 309 1.30 8.94 -4.55
C TYR A 309 2.33 10.05 -4.74
N ALA A 310 3.51 9.89 -4.15
CA ALA A 310 4.57 10.91 -4.23
C ALA A 310 5.04 11.19 -5.66
N GLY A 311 5.08 10.15 -6.50
CA GLY A 311 5.39 10.32 -7.93
C GLY A 311 4.29 11.07 -8.68
N GLN A 312 3.03 10.83 -8.33
CA GLN A 312 1.88 11.53 -8.93
C GLN A 312 1.79 12.98 -8.49
N SER A 313 1.97 13.27 -7.19
CA SER A 313 1.99 14.62 -6.65
C SER A 313 3.00 15.51 -7.40
N ARG A 314 4.20 14.99 -7.68
CA ARG A 314 5.26 15.74 -8.40
C ARG A 314 4.93 16.07 -9.85
N VAL A 315 4.19 15.21 -10.55
CA VAL A 315 3.95 15.38 -12.01
C VAL A 315 2.59 15.99 -12.31
N ARG A 316 1.69 16.06 -11.36
CA ARG A 316 0.35 16.63 -11.54
C ARG A 316 0.38 18.15 -11.38
N LYS A 317 -0.45 18.81 -12.22
CA LYS A 317 -0.75 20.26 -12.08
C LYS A 317 -1.90 20.52 -11.10
N HIS A 318 -2.50 19.47 -10.56
CA HIS A 318 -3.65 19.52 -9.66
C HIS A 318 -3.27 18.85 -8.35
N ASN A 319 -3.59 19.50 -7.25
CA ASN A 319 -3.30 19.01 -5.90
C ASN A 319 -4.18 17.81 -5.56
N LEU A 320 -3.57 16.63 -5.47
CA LEU A 320 -4.28 15.38 -5.23
C LEU A 320 -4.86 15.29 -3.81
N ALA A 321 -4.23 15.93 -2.82
CA ALA A 321 -4.76 15.97 -1.47
C ALA A 321 -6.11 16.67 -1.40
N ARG A 322 -6.36 17.68 -2.26
CA ARG A 322 -7.67 18.32 -2.39
C ARG A 322 -8.75 17.32 -2.76
N ASP A 323 -8.53 16.50 -3.79
CA ASP A 323 -9.48 15.49 -4.22
C ASP A 323 -9.74 14.43 -3.14
N LEU A 324 -8.69 14.06 -2.45
CA LEU A 324 -8.76 13.09 -1.35
C LEU A 324 -9.58 13.65 -0.17
N LEU A 325 -9.42 14.91 0.20
CA LEU A 325 -10.27 15.56 1.23
C LEU A 325 -11.74 15.66 0.76
N ALA A 326 -11.94 15.97 -0.51
CA ALA A 326 -13.28 16.04 -1.11
C ALA A 326 -14.04 14.70 -1.06
N VAL A 327 -13.38 13.57 -1.41
CA VAL A 327 -14.04 12.24 -1.34
C VAL A 327 -14.31 11.81 0.11
N HIS A 328 -13.60 12.38 1.09
CA HIS A 328 -13.88 12.17 2.51
C HIS A 328 -14.97 13.11 3.05
N GLY A 329 -15.46 14.06 2.26
CA GLY A 329 -16.49 15.01 2.67
C GLY A 329 -15.98 16.04 3.67
N VAL A 330 -14.69 16.37 3.64
CA VAL A 330 -14.11 17.43 4.46
C VAL A 330 -14.68 18.77 4.01
N ALA A 331 -15.23 19.53 4.94
CA ALA A 331 -15.90 20.81 4.66
C ALA A 331 -14.94 21.80 3.94
N GLY A 332 -15.42 22.43 2.90
CA GLY A 332 -14.66 23.35 2.04
C GLY A 332 -13.92 22.67 0.88
N PHE A 333 -14.01 21.35 0.79
CA PHE A 333 -13.45 20.57 -0.31
C PHE A 333 -14.58 19.78 -1.00
N GLU A 334 -14.97 20.22 -2.18
CA GLU A 334 -15.97 19.53 -2.99
C GLU A 334 -15.28 18.80 -4.15
N PRO A 335 -15.76 17.60 -4.54
CA PRO A 335 -15.25 16.93 -5.71
C PRO A 335 -15.49 17.80 -6.95
N ASP A 336 -14.47 18.01 -7.76
CA ASP A 336 -14.66 18.63 -9.06
C ASP A 336 -15.73 17.83 -9.83
N ALA A 337 -16.68 18.52 -10.45
CA ALA A 337 -17.80 17.91 -11.18
C ALA A 337 -17.35 16.95 -12.29
N GLN A 338 -16.11 17.06 -12.72
CA GLN A 338 -15.34 16.10 -13.51
C GLN A 338 -13.85 16.29 -13.21
N PRO A 339 -13.08 15.26 -12.80
CA PRO A 339 -11.64 15.35 -12.80
C PRO A 339 -11.19 15.61 -14.26
N ARG A 340 -10.78 16.84 -14.56
CA ARG A 340 -10.27 17.24 -15.88
C ARG A 340 -8.85 16.66 -16.05
N PHE A 341 -8.78 15.39 -16.40
CA PHE A 341 -7.50 14.80 -16.80
C PHE A 341 -7.13 15.30 -18.19
N ARG A 342 -6.30 16.34 -18.25
CA ARG A 342 -5.59 16.68 -19.50
C ARG A 342 -4.56 15.60 -19.77
N ALA A 343 -4.67 14.97 -20.95
CA ALA A 343 -3.66 14.08 -21.46
C ALA A 343 -2.30 14.79 -21.44
N PHE A 344 -1.27 14.14 -20.89
CA PHE A 344 0.11 14.55 -21.12
C PHE A 344 0.40 14.47 -22.61
N GLY A 345 0.62 15.63 -23.23
CA GLY A 345 1.23 15.70 -24.56
C GLY A 345 2.65 15.13 -24.43
N GLY A 346 2.95 14.12 -25.26
CA GLY A 346 4.31 13.59 -25.32
C GLY A 346 5.28 14.75 -25.62
N LEU A 347 6.32 14.82 -24.81
CA LEU A 347 7.53 15.53 -25.20
C LEU A 347 8.26 14.63 -26.20
N SER A 348 8.27 15.09 -27.45
CA SER A 348 9.12 14.60 -28.55
C SER A 348 10.60 14.74 -28.20
#